data_f613811ecf614140e24bd8d17702aff1
#
_entry.id   f613811ecf614140e24bd8d17702aff1
#
_cell.length_a   1.000
_cell.length_b   1.000
_cell.length_c   1.000
_cell.angle_alpha   90.00
_cell.angle_beta   90.00
_cell.angle_gamma   90.00
#
_symmetry.space_group_name_H-M   'P 1'
#
loop_
_entity.id
_entity.type
_entity.pdbx_description
1 polymer ?
#
loop_
_entity_poly.entity_id
_entity_poly.type
_entity_poly.pdbx_seq_one_letter_code
_entity_poly.pdbx_strand_id
1 'polypeptide(L)'
;MPRLTVDNREIEVAQGATILDAAAKVGIDIPTMCFLKALEPFTSCMLCVVKVDNQDGLVPACGTLAGDGMCVQTDTEEIRQARRTALELLLSDHVGDCMGPCQLACPAKMNIPLMLRQIISGELERAIATVKRDIALPAVLGKICPGPCEKVCRRAQFDQAVTICQLKRYVADVDLKSPQPYVPSRQSRCQKRVAIVGAGPAGLSAAYYLLQGGFDCAVFDDHDEPGGMLRYGISEKELPRDVLNAEIAAIEKLGFEFRGASRVGVDISLEQLRGDFDAVFVATGRSEADEQNLLGLKTGPRGILVDTRTYQTDRPGVFAGGDVVRNRRLAVRSVADGKEAAVAIGQYLSGQPVVGLVRLFNSRMGKPKEGEIETFMANADSIVRVEPQGMGRDYSAGDARSQARRCVHCDCRKAQNCKLRDYAQDYEASSRKFKTQRQPFVQKLQHPLAVFEPGKCIDCGLCIQITAKAGEKLGLTFIGRGFDVKVAVPFDRSIAEGLQRAAQQCVDACPTGALALKEDFEAGE
;
A
#
# COMPACT_ATOMS: atom_id res chain seq x y z
N MET A 1 40.61 3.19 22.98
CA MET A 1 39.34 2.93 22.28
C MET A 1 38.30 2.68 23.38
N PRO A 2 37.20 3.42 23.39
CA PRO A 2 36.17 3.24 24.42
C PRO A 2 35.54 1.85 24.34
N ARG A 3 35.34 1.24 25.51
CA ARG A 3 34.57 -0.01 25.68
C ARG A 3 33.25 0.33 26.34
N LEU A 4 32.16 -0.15 25.75
CA LEU A 4 30.82 0.11 26.27
C LEU A 4 29.93 -1.12 26.06
N THR A 5 28.81 -1.15 26.74
CA THR A 5 27.80 -2.20 26.61
C THR A 5 26.55 -1.62 25.94
N VAL A 6 26.05 -2.26 24.89
CA VAL A 6 24.79 -1.92 24.22
C VAL A 6 23.86 -3.13 24.28
N ASP A 7 22.73 -3.00 24.98
CA ASP A 7 21.77 -4.08 25.22
C ASP A 7 22.46 -5.38 25.68
N ASN A 8 23.30 -5.28 26.69
CA ASN A 8 24.11 -6.37 27.28
C ASN A 8 25.17 -6.97 26.33
N ARG A 9 25.55 -6.30 25.23
CA ARG A 9 26.62 -6.71 24.33
C ARG A 9 27.80 -5.77 24.50
N GLU A 10 28.94 -6.30 24.94
CA GLU A 10 30.18 -5.53 25.03
C GLU A 10 30.77 -5.24 23.65
N ILE A 11 31.24 -4.04 23.46
CA ILE A 11 31.83 -3.57 22.20
C ILE A 11 32.95 -2.55 22.45
N GLU A 12 33.98 -2.64 21.67
CA GLU A 12 35.04 -1.63 21.58
C GLU A 12 34.91 -0.86 20.26
N VAL A 13 34.93 0.46 20.33
CA VAL A 13 34.77 1.35 19.16
C VAL A 13 35.94 2.31 19.02
N ALA A 14 36.08 2.90 17.83
CA ALA A 14 37.09 3.93 17.59
C ALA A 14 36.84 5.15 18.46
N GLN A 15 37.91 5.89 18.80
CA GLN A 15 37.80 7.18 19.44
C GLN A 15 36.98 8.14 18.55
N GLY A 16 35.98 8.78 19.13
CA GLY A 16 35.07 9.68 18.41
C GLY A 16 33.87 8.99 17.73
N ALA A 17 33.73 7.67 17.83
CA ALA A 17 32.53 6.98 17.39
C ALA A 17 31.31 7.38 18.24
N THR A 18 30.14 7.39 17.62
CA THR A 18 28.89 7.67 18.32
C THR A 18 28.28 6.38 18.93
N ILE A 19 27.30 6.53 19.82
CA ILE A 19 26.50 5.40 20.33
C ILE A 19 25.79 4.68 19.15
N LEU A 20 25.37 5.41 18.12
CA LEU A 20 24.77 4.83 16.91
C LEU A 20 25.75 3.93 16.17
N ASP A 21 27.02 4.34 16.04
CA ASP A 21 28.07 3.52 15.42
C ASP A 21 28.35 2.25 16.25
N ALA A 22 28.36 2.38 17.57
CA ALA A 22 28.54 1.25 18.48
C ALA A 22 27.42 0.23 18.36
N ALA A 23 26.16 0.68 18.36
CA ALA A 23 24.98 -0.17 18.18
C ALA A 23 25.01 -0.93 16.83
N ALA A 24 25.35 -0.22 15.74
CA ALA A 24 25.44 -0.84 14.42
C ALA A 24 26.50 -1.96 14.35
N LYS A 25 27.64 -1.82 15.06
CA LYS A 25 28.70 -2.85 15.13
C LYS A 25 28.24 -4.15 15.80
N VAL A 26 27.31 -4.07 16.74
CA VAL A 26 26.74 -5.27 17.41
C VAL A 26 25.45 -5.75 16.74
N GLY A 27 25.10 -5.21 15.58
CA GLY A 27 23.94 -5.61 14.80
C GLY A 27 22.61 -5.08 15.36
N ILE A 28 22.65 -3.96 16.09
CA ILE A 28 21.45 -3.27 16.61
C ILE A 28 21.19 -2.06 15.71
N ASP A 29 20.01 -2.05 15.07
CA ASP A 29 19.57 -0.93 14.23
C ASP A 29 18.73 0.05 15.06
N ILE A 30 19.27 1.25 15.26
CA ILE A 30 18.58 2.35 15.95
C ILE A 30 17.92 3.23 14.88
N PRO A 31 16.59 3.51 14.97
CA PRO A 31 15.88 4.28 13.94
C PRO A 31 16.38 5.70 13.82
N THR A 32 16.57 6.18 12.57
CA THR A 32 17.04 7.55 12.30
C THR A 32 16.31 8.14 11.09
N MET A 33 15.98 9.44 11.15
CA MET A 33 15.47 10.21 10.00
C MET A 33 16.35 11.41 9.63
N CYS A 34 16.92 12.12 10.59
CA CYS A 34 17.76 13.32 10.36
C CYS A 34 19.26 13.00 10.31
N PHE A 35 19.63 11.74 10.12
CA PHE A 35 21.03 11.28 10.11
C PHE A 35 21.40 10.69 8.74
N LEU A 36 22.56 11.09 8.24
CA LEU A 36 23.25 10.50 7.10
C LEU A 36 24.74 10.47 7.42
N LYS A 37 25.39 9.29 7.32
CA LYS A 37 26.75 9.04 7.80
C LYS A 37 27.82 10.05 7.29
N ALA A 38 27.60 10.65 6.12
CA ALA A 38 28.53 11.60 5.53
C ALA A 38 28.29 13.07 5.93
N LEU A 39 27.29 13.33 6.80
CA LEU A 39 26.89 14.66 7.22
C LEU A 39 26.91 14.78 8.75
N GLU A 40 26.98 16.01 9.24
CA GLU A 40 26.91 16.29 10.68
C GLU A 40 25.53 15.93 11.23
N PRO A 41 25.44 15.23 12.38
CA PRO A 41 24.17 14.88 13.01
C PRO A 41 23.37 16.13 13.42
N PHE A 42 22.17 16.29 12.90
CA PHE A 42 21.31 17.43 13.24
C PHE A 42 20.49 17.21 14.52
N THR A 43 20.31 15.96 14.93
CA THR A 43 19.62 15.51 16.17
C THR A 43 18.17 16.00 16.35
N SER A 44 17.51 16.50 15.30
CA SER A 44 16.19 17.14 15.41
C SER A 44 15.02 16.16 15.48
N CYS A 45 15.13 14.96 14.90
CA CYS A 45 14.00 14.04 14.77
C CYS A 45 13.69 13.24 16.05
N MET A 46 14.61 13.17 17.01
CA MET A 46 14.51 12.47 18.30
C MET A 46 14.09 10.98 18.19
N LEU A 47 14.32 10.33 17.06
CA LEU A 47 14.03 8.90 16.90
C LEU A 47 15.18 8.01 17.38
N CYS A 48 16.40 8.48 17.30
CA CYS A 48 17.57 7.72 17.73
C CYS A 48 17.84 7.80 19.24
N VAL A 49 16.85 8.23 20.04
CA VAL A 49 17.02 8.33 21.49
C VAL A 49 17.25 6.97 22.13
N VAL A 50 18.20 6.93 23.07
CA VAL A 50 18.60 5.78 23.85
C VAL A 50 18.76 6.20 25.32
N LYS A 51 18.75 5.22 26.23
CA LYS A 51 19.03 5.44 27.63
C LYS A 51 20.46 5.05 27.94
N VAL A 52 21.18 5.94 28.65
CA VAL A 52 22.53 5.68 29.15
C VAL A 52 22.46 5.63 30.66
N ASP A 53 23.01 4.59 31.28
CA ASP A 53 23.02 4.46 32.73
C ASP A 53 23.75 5.65 33.38
N ASN A 54 23.25 6.08 34.52
CA ASN A 54 23.74 7.25 35.26
C ASN A 54 23.61 8.61 34.52
N GLN A 55 22.78 8.69 33.47
CA GLN A 55 22.39 9.94 32.85
C GLN A 55 20.88 10.16 32.99
N ASP A 56 20.49 11.39 33.32
CA ASP A 56 19.10 11.78 33.38
C ASP A 56 18.53 11.92 31.96
N GLY A 57 17.37 11.27 31.72
CA GLY A 57 16.65 11.35 30.45
C GLY A 57 17.23 10.46 29.35
N LEU A 58 16.82 10.76 28.11
CA LEU A 58 17.22 10.04 26.90
C LEU A 58 18.15 10.91 26.06
N VAL A 59 19.18 10.30 25.46
CA VAL A 59 20.15 11.01 24.61
C VAL A 59 20.06 10.55 23.15
N PRO A 60 20.33 11.44 22.16
CA PRO A 60 20.31 11.06 20.75
C PRO A 60 21.57 10.28 20.38
N ALA A 61 21.44 9.00 20.07
CA ALA A 61 22.56 8.12 19.76
C ALA A 61 23.41 8.58 18.55
N CYS A 62 22.80 9.26 17.57
CA CYS A 62 23.50 9.74 16.38
C CYS A 62 24.47 10.91 16.65
N GLY A 63 24.30 11.66 17.75
CA GLY A 63 25.13 12.81 18.11
C GLY A 63 25.90 12.62 19.42
N THR A 64 25.62 11.57 20.19
CA THR A 64 26.29 11.29 21.47
C THR A 64 27.49 10.38 21.24
N LEU A 65 28.68 10.85 21.66
CA LEU A 65 29.92 10.07 21.56
C LEU A 65 29.89 8.87 22.53
N ALA A 66 30.37 7.75 22.07
CA ALA A 66 30.58 6.57 22.90
C ALA A 66 31.70 6.81 23.92
N GLY A 67 31.40 6.61 25.20
CA GLY A 67 32.35 6.75 26.30
C GLY A 67 32.71 5.40 26.92
N ASP A 68 33.87 5.36 27.59
CA ASP A 68 34.33 4.16 28.27
C ASP A 68 33.42 3.81 29.46
N GLY A 69 33.06 2.54 29.61
CA GLY A 69 32.18 2.05 30.67
C GLY A 69 30.69 2.41 30.51
N MET A 70 30.28 3.02 29.40
CA MET A 70 28.85 3.31 29.16
C MET A 70 28.02 2.03 29.08
N CYS A 71 26.86 2.00 29.73
CA CYS A 71 25.82 1.00 29.53
C CYS A 71 24.64 1.66 28.83
N VAL A 72 24.34 1.20 27.63
CA VAL A 72 23.30 1.76 26.75
C VAL A 72 22.17 0.77 26.57
N GLN A 73 20.94 1.24 26.74
CA GLN A 73 19.72 0.52 26.41
C GLN A 73 19.07 1.16 25.18
N THR A 74 18.76 0.35 24.17
CA THR A 74 18.24 0.85 22.89
C THR A 74 16.74 0.62 22.69
N ASP A 75 16.12 -0.28 23.45
CA ASP A 75 14.71 -0.68 23.27
C ASP A 75 14.05 -1.00 24.63
N THR A 76 13.57 0.02 25.32
CA THR A 76 12.72 -0.08 26.50
C THR A 76 11.36 0.55 26.23
N GLU A 77 10.36 0.30 27.08
CA GLU A 77 9.04 0.91 26.95
C GLU A 77 9.12 2.46 26.99
N GLU A 78 10.00 3.02 27.84
CA GLU A 78 10.27 4.46 27.91
C GLU A 78 10.79 5.00 26.57
N ILE A 79 11.76 4.30 25.97
CA ILE A 79 12.33 4.67 24.65
C ILE A 79 11.29 4.54 23.55
N ARG A 80 10.52 3.46 23.53
CA ARG A 80 9.43 3.25 22.55
C ARG A 80 8.39 4.34 22.65
N GLN A 81 8.00 4.73 23.86
CA GLN A 81 7.03 5.82 24.08
C GLN A 81 7.57 7.18 23.65
N ALA A 82 8.85 7.46 23.91
CA ALA A 82 9.50 8.69 23.47
C ALA A 82 9.56 8.79 21.93
N ARG A 83 9.97 7.71 21.26
CA ARG A 83 9.99 7.63 19.77
C ARG A 83 8.59 7.78 19.17
N ARG A 84 7.58 7.10 19.76
CA ARG A 84 6.18 7.25 19.35
C ARG A 84 5.73 8.70 19.47
N THR A 85 6.03 9.36 20.58
CA THR A 85 5.67 10.77 20.79
C THR A 85 6.36 11.70 19.79
N ALA A 86 7.65 11.48 19.50
CA ALA A 86 8.38 12.23 18.48
C ALA A 86 7.73 12.07 17.09
N LEU A 87 7.37 10.85 16.69
CA LEU A 87 6.67 10.58 15.44
C LEU A 87 5.30 11.25 15.39
N GLU A 88 4.53 11.20 16.47
CA GLU A 88 3.21 11.83 16.57
C GLU A 88 3.28 13.36 16.46
N LEU A 89 4.32 13.97 17.01
CA LEU A 89 4.61 15.41 16.86
C LEU A 89 4.99 15.75 15.41
N LEU A 90 5.88 14.98 14.77
CA LEU A 90 6.23 15.19 13.36
C LEU A 90 5.02 14.98 12.41
N LEU A 91 4.09 14.09 12.80
CA LEU A 91 2.87 13.84 12.03
C LEU A 91 1.79 14.92 12.25
N SER A 92 1.88 15.73 13.32
CA SER A 92 0.89 16.76 13.62
C SER A 92 0.86 17.86 12.55
N ASP A 93 2.01 18.22 12.01
CA ASP A 93 2.17 19.22 10.94
C ASP A 93 2.19 18.63 9.53
N HIS A 94 2.17 17.30 9.42
CA HIS A 94 2.25 16.62 8.13
C HIS A 94 1.02 16.86 7.27
N VAL A 95 1.20 17.46 6.09
CA VAL A 95 0.15 17.75 5.11
C VAL A 95 0.33 16.91 3.87
N GLY A 96 -0.48 15.88 3.74
CA GLY A 96 -0.50 14.99 2.58
C GLY A 96 -1.20 13.67 2.87
N ASP A 97 -1.57 12.97 1.82
CA ASP A 97 -2.04 11.59 1.89
C ASP A 97 -0.89 10.67 1.48
N CYS A 98 -0.58 9.64 2.28
CA CYS A 98 0.36 8.61 1.82
C CYS A 98 -0.22 7.86 0.62
N MET A 99 -1.50 7.47 0.71
CA MET A 99 -2.26 6.81 -0.37
C MET A 99 -3.38 7.71 -0.85
N GLY A 100 -3.59 7.78 -2.16
CA GLY A 100 -4.66 8.56 -2.75
C GLY A 100 -6.06 8.12 -2.27
N PRO A 101 -7.03 9.05 -2.15
CA PRO A 101 -8.40 8.71 -1.75
C PRO A 101 -9.02 7.62 -2.61
N CYS A 102 -8.72 7.58 -3.92
CA CYS A 102 -9.19 6.55 -4.85
C CYS A 102 -8.68 5.15 -4.47
N GLN A 103 -7.40 5.01 -4.09
CA GLN A 103 -6.84 3.75 -3.60
C GLN A 103 -7.49 3.33 -2.28
N LEU A 104 -7.70 4.26 -1.37
CA LEU A 104 -8.33 3.98 -0.07
C LEU A 104 -9.80 3.56 -0.20
N ALA A 105 -10.52 4.12 -1.16
CA ALA A 105 -11.93 3.77 -1.42
C ALA A 105 -12.09 2.46 -2.19
N CYS A 106 -11.07 2.03 -2.93
CA CYS A 106 -11.08 0.73 -3.59
C CYS A 106 -11.08 -0.39 -2.51
N PRO A 107 -12.05 -1.30 -2.48
CA PRO A 107 -12.03 -2.42 -1.55
C PRO A 107 -10.75 -3.27 -1.65
N ALA A 108 -10.26 -3.51 -2.87
CA ALA A 108 -9.04 -4.27 -3.12
C ALA A 108 -7.74 -3.46 -2.87
N LYS A 109 -7.85 -2.16 -2.54
CA LYS A 109 -6.70 -1.25 -2.30
C LYS A 109 -5.74 -1.13 -3.48
N MET A 110 -6.23 -1.32 -4.71
CA MET A 110 -5.43 -1.22 -5.92
C MET A 110 -4.68 0.12 -5.98
N ASN A 111 -3.40 0.07 -6.32
CA ASN A 111 -2.59 1.28 -6.49
C ASN A 111 -2.96 2.02 -7.78
N ILE A 112 -4.08 2.74 -7.72
CA ILE A 112 -4.65 3.48 -8.85
C ILE A 112 -3.70 4.56 -9.36
N PRO A 113 -3.10 5.41 -8.50
CA PRO A 113 -2.20 6.45 -8.98
C PRO A 113 -1.00 5.89 -9.76
N LEU A 114 -0.42 4.77 -9.32
CA LEU A 114 0.69 4.12 -10.03
C LEU A 114 0.24 3.59 -11.39
N MET A 115 -0.89 2.88 -11.47
CA MET A 115 -1.47 2.42 -12.73
C MET A 115 -1.64 3.59 -13.72
N LEU A 116 -2.16 4.73 -13.26
CA LEU A 116 -2.37 5.90 -14.12
C LEU A 116 -1.04 6.48 -14.64
N ARG A 117 -0.01 6.58 -13.80
CA ARG A 117 1.34 7.00 -14.21
C ARG A 117 1.91 6.06 -15.28
N GLN A 118 1.80 4.76 -15.08
CA GLN A 118 2.27 3.74 -16.03
C GLN A 118 1.51 3.80 -17.38
N ILE A 119 0.21 4.11 -17.37
CA ILE A 119 -0.55 4.36 -18.62
C ILE A 119 0.00 5.61 -19.33
N ILE A 120 0.28 6.68 -18.61
CA ILE A 120 0.84 7.93 -19.16
C ILE A 120 2.17 7.66 -19.85
N SER A 121 3.06 6.89 -19.23
CA SER A 121 4.37 6.51 -19.79
C SER A 121 4.29 5.45 -20.89
N GLY A 122 3.12 4.82 -21.07
CA GLY A 122 2.95 3.73 -22.04
C GLY A 122 3.45 2.37 -21.58
N GLU A 123 3.76 2.21 -20.30
CA GLU A 123 4.25 0.98 -19.67
C GLU A 123 3.09 0.05 -19.30
N LEU A 124 2.36 -0.43 -20.32
CA LEU A 124 1.12 -1.19 -20.11
C LEU A 124 1.35 -2.54 -19.43
N GLU A 125 2.48 -3.19 -19.65
CA GLU A 125 2.85 -4.44 -18.96
C GLU A 125 3.03 -4.22 -17.45
N ARG A 126 3.65 -3.10 -17.06
CA ARG A 126 3.76 -2.71 -15.65
C ARG A 126 2.40 -2.29 -15.09
N ALA A 127 1.58 -1.62 -15.87
CA ALA A 127 0.24 -1.21 -15.46
C ALA A 127 -0.65 -2.42 -15.13
N ILE A 128 -0.64 -3.46 -15.97
CA ILE A 128 -1.41 -4.68 -15.70
C ILE A 128 -0.84 -5.46 -14.51
N ALA A 129 0.47 -5.54 -14.35
CA ALA A 129 1.10 -6.14 -13.18
C ALA A 129 0.67 -5.41 -11.88
N THR A 130 0.65 -4.07 -11.90
CA THR A 130 0.16 -3.24 -10.79
C THR A 130 -1.31 -3.53 -10.48
N VAL A 131 -2.16 -3.68 -11.50
CA VAL A 131 -3.58 -4.00 -11.30
C VAL A 131 -3.75 -5.43 -10.75
N LYS A 132 -3.09 -6.42 -11.38
CA LYS A 132 -3.21 -7.85 -11.01
C LYS A 132 -2.59 -8.19 -9.65
N ARG A 133 -1.69 -7.36 -9.14
CA ARG A 133 -1.20 -7.48 -7.76
C ARG A 133 -2.33 -7.33 -6.72
N ASP A 134 -3.35 -6.54 -7.03
CA ASP A 134 -4.45 -6.23 -6.11
C ASP A 134 -5.82 -6.75 -6.55
N ILE A 135 -5.99 -7.07 -7.82
CA ILE A 135 -7.26 -7.48 -8.42
C ILE A 135 -7.03 -8.68 -9.35
N ALA A 136 -7.53 -9.84 -8.96
CA ALA A 136 -7.40 -11.08 -9.73
C ALA A 136 -8.19 -11.09 -11.05
N LEU A 137 -9.30 -10.34 -11.13
CA LEU A 137 -10.24 -10.29 -12.26
C LEU A 137 -10.40 -8.84 -12.77
N PRO A 138 -9.35 -8.20 -13.34
CA PRO A 138 -9.38 -6.78 -13.68
C PRO A 138 -10.30 -6.44 -14.85
N ALA A 139 -10.41 -7.27 -15.90
CA ALA A 139 -11.28 -7.02 -17.05
C ALA A 139 -12.76 -7.17 -16.68
N VAL A 140 -13.10 -8.20 -15.92
CA VAL A 140 -14.44 -8.38 -15.34
C VAL A 140 -14.82 -7.16 -14.51
N LEU A 141 -13.99 -6.79 -13.52
CA LEU A 141 -14.26 -5.61 -12.69
C LEU A 141 -14.20 -4.30 -13.46
N GLY A 142 -13.52 -4.25 -14.61
CA GLY A 142 -13.56 -3.11 -15.52
C GLY A 142 -14.94 -2.84 -16.09
N LYS A 143 -15.74 -3.89 -16.26
CA LYS A 143 -17.10 -3.82 -16.85
C LYS A 143 -18.20 -3.57 -15.81
N ILE A 144 -18.09 -4.22 -14.62
CA ILE A 144 -19.20 -4.26 -13.65
C ILE A 144 -18.97 -3.47 -12.36
N CYS A 145 -17.78 -2.92 -12.14
CA CYS A 145 -17.48 -2.19 -10.91
C CYS A 145 -18.19 -0.83 -10.87
N PRO A 146 -18.94 -0.50 -9.79
CA PRO A 146 -19.64 0.79 -9.68
C PRO A 146 -18.73 1.98 -9.37
N GLY A 147 -17.40 1.81 -9.45
CA GLY A 147 -16.40 2.88 -9.35
C GLY A 147 -16.36 3.62 -8.01
N PRO A 148 -16.27 2.97 -6.83
CA PRO A 148 -16.18 3.69 -5.56
C PRO A 148 -14.96 4.62 -5.49
N CYS A 149 -13.90 4.31 -6.23
CA CYS A 149 -12.71 5.13 -6.38
C CYS A 149 -12.98 6.47 -7.10
N GLU A 150 -13.86 6.48 -8.10
CA GLU A 150 -14.22 7.69 -8.85
C GLU A 150 -15.05 8.66 -8.00
N LYS A 151 -15.93 8.12 -7.13
CA LYS A 151 -16.78 8.93 -6.22
C LYS A 151 -16.00 9.78 -5.23
N VAL A 152 -14.75 9.40 -4.92
CA VAL A 152 -13.88 10.11 -3.99
C VAL A 152 -12.67 10.77 -4.66
N CYS A 153 -12.62 10.75 -5.99
CA CYS A 153 -11.55 11.35 -6.75
C CYS A 153 -11.49 12.87 -6.50
N ARG A 154 -10.33 13.39 -6.09
CA ARG A 154 -10.17 14.85 -5.84
C ARG A 154 -10.41 15.70 -7.06
N ARG A 155 -10.10 15.19 -8.24
CA ARG A 155 -10.39 15.87 -9.50
C ARG A 155 -11.87 16.26 -9.62
N ALA A 156 -12.79 15.46 -9.08
CA ALA A 156 -14.22 15.73 -9.09
C ALA A 156 -14.64 17.00 -8.32
N GLN A 157 -13.75 17.58 -7.51
CA GLN A 157 -13.98 18.86 -6.85
C GLN A 157 -13.71 20.06 -7.77
N PHE A 158 -13.01 19.84 -8.87
CA PHE A 158 -12.73 20.87 -9.87
C PHE A 158 -13.65 20.75 -11.10
N ASP A 159 -13.69 19.57 -11.73
CA ASP A 159 -14.53 19.28 -12.89
C ASP A 159 -15.21 17.91 -12.76
N GLN A 160 -14.63 16.86 -13.30
CA GLN A 160 -15.15 15.49 -13.25
C GLN A 160 -14.04 14.52 -12.83
N ALA A 161 -14.40 13.46 -12.11
CA ALA A 161 -13.47 12.41 -11.72
C ALA A 161 -12.68 11.84 -12.92
N VAL A 162 -11.50 11.32 -12.68
CA VAL A 162 -10.78 10.49 -13.65
C VAL A 162 -11.58 9.22 -13.93
N THR A 163 -11.61 8.77 -15.19
CA THR A 163 -12.30 7.55 -15.63
C THR A 163 -11.56 6.28 -15.20
N ILE A 164 -11.38 6.09 -13.90
CA ILE A 164 -10.50 5.05 -13.33
C ILE A 164 -10.92 3.65 -13.75
N CYS A 165 -12.23 3.36 -13.73
CA CYS A 165 -12.74 2.04 -14.11
C CYS A 165 -12.51 1.74 -15.57
N GLN A 166 -12.69 2.73 -16.45
CA GLN A 166 -12.43 2.58 -17.88
C GLN A 166 -10.94 2.42 -18.19
N LEU A 167 -10.08 3.16 -17.49
CA LEU A 167 -8.62 3.04 -17.65
C LEU A 167 -8.12 1.68 -17.16
N LYS A 168 -8.62 1.17 -16.03
CA LYS A 168 -8.35 -0.19 -15.57
C LYS A 168 -8.83 -1.23 -16.57
N ARG A 169 -10.03 -1.07 -17.12
CA ARG A 169 -10.57 -1.92 -18.19
C ARG A 169 -9.66 -1.90 -19.42
N TYR A 170 -9.27 -0.71 -19.89
CA TYR A 170 -8.35 -0.56 -21.03
C TYR A 170 -7.07 -1.38 -20.84
N VAL A 171 -6.40 -1.25 -19.70
CA VAL A 171 -5.17 -2.01 -19.39
C VAL A 171 -5.42 -3.52 -19.42
N ALA A 172 -6.53 -3.97 -18.82
CA ALA A 172 -6.88 -5.37 -18.78
C ALA A 172 -7.27 -5.95 -20.15
N ASP A 173 -8.03 -5.19 -20.94
CA ASP A 173 -8.45 -5.61 -22.29
C ASP A 173 -7.25 -5.67 -23.28
N VAL A 174 -6.26 -4.76 -23.12
CA VAL A 174 -5.00 -4.82 -23.89
C VAL A 174 -4.19 -6.05 -23.50
N ASP A 175 -4.09 -6.37 -22.22
CA ASP A 175 -3.39 -7.56 -21.72
C ASP A 175 -4.04 -8.84 -22.24
N LEU A 176 -5.35 -8.98 -22.14
CA LEU A 176 -6.08 -10.17 -22.61
C LEU A 176 -5.97 -10.40 -24.13
N LYS A 177 -5.80 -9.32 -24.90
CA LYS A 177 -5.57 -9.39 -26.36
C LYS A 177 -4.10 -9.67 -26.73
N SER A 178 -3.20 -9.62 -25.75
CA SER A 178 -1.78 -9.94 -25.97
C SER A 178 -1.60 -11.44 -26.29
N PRO A 179 -0.64 -11.80 -27.18
CA PRO A 179 -0.26 -13.20 -27.39
C PRO A 179 0.20 -13.92 -26.11
N GLN A 180 0.70 -13.15 -25.13
CA GLN A 180 1.14 -13.64 -23.83
C GLN A 180 0.58 -12.72 -22.73
N PRO A 181 -0.68 -12.93 -22.30
CA PRO A 181 -1.26 -12.19 -21.20
C PRO A 181 -0.44 -12.38 -19.92
N TYR A 182 -0.30 -11.30 -19.14
CA TYR A 182 0.45 -11.32 -17.89
C TYR A 182 -0.13 -12.34 -16.90
N VAL A 183 0.70 -13.25 -16.46
CA VAL A 183 0.43 -14.20 -15.38
C VAL A 183 1.51 -13.98 -14.32
N PRO A 184 1.15 -13.75 -13.05
CA PRO A 184 2.15 -13.55 -12.00
C PRO A 184 2.97 -14.82 -11.78
N SER A 185 4.19 -14.66 -11.28
CA SER A 185 5.03 -15.79 -10.89
C SER A 185 4.41 -16.53 -9.70
N ARG A 186 4.59 -17.83 -9.68
CA ARG A 186 4.25 -18.71 -8.56
C ARG A 186 5.50 -19.00 -7.74
N GLN A 187 5.43 -18.90 -6.42
CA GLN A 187 6.48 -19.35 -5.53
C GLN A 187 6.65 -20.88 -5.58
N SER A 188 7.77 -21.39 -5.07
CA SER A 188 8.00 -22.84 -4.99
C SER A 188 6.86 -23.55 -4.25
N ARG A 189 6.43 -24.70 -4.76
CA ARG A 189 5.36 -25.50 -4.16
C ARG A 189 5.71 -25.91 -2.72
N CYS A 190 4.82 -25.67 -1.79
CA CYS A 190 5.00 -25.95 -0.36
C CYS A 190 4.30 -27.23 0.12
N GLN A 191 3.79 -28.07 -0.77
CA GLN A 191 3.05 -29.32 -0.48
C GLN A 191 1.83 -29.14 0.45
N LYS A 192 1.29 -27.92 0.55
CA LYS A 192 0.08 -27.59 1.29
C LYS A 192 -1.08 -27.38 0.33
N ARG A 193 -2.23 -27.99 0.66
CA ARG A 193 -3.43 -28.00 -0.19
C ARG A 193 -4.58 -27.24 0.47
N VAL A 194 -5.25 -26.40 -0.29
CA VAL A 194 -6.40 -25.61 0.16
C VAL A 194 -7.64 -26.03 -0.63
N ALA A 195 -8.71 -26.38 0.07
CA ALA A 195 -10.03 -26.52 -0.53
C ALA A 195 -10.72 -25.14 -0.57
N ILE A 196 -11.23 -24.77 -1.72
CA ILE A 196 -12.01 -23.55 -1.92
C ILE A 196 -13.42 -23.94 -2.30
N VAL A 197 -14.39 -23.53 -1.50
CA VAL A 197 -15.81 -23.87 -1.71
C VAL A 197 -16.52 -22.67 -2.31
N GLY A 198 -16.84 -22.77 -3.62
CA GLY A 198 -17.42 -21.72 -4.45
C GLY A 198 -16.41 -21.12 -5.43
N ALA A 199 -16.68 -21.24 -6.72
CA ALA A 199 -15.89 -20.69 -7.83
C ALA A 199 -16.35 -19.29 -8.26
N GLY A 200 -16.98 -18.53 -7.37
CA GLY A 200 -17.34 -17.14 -7.56
C GLY A 200 -16.14 -16.17 -7.41
N PRO A 201 -16.37 -14.84 -7.48
CA PRO A 201 -15.28 -13.85 -7.45
C PRO A 201 -14.38 -13.93 -6.21
N ALA A 202 -14.91 -14.32 -5.04
CA ALA A 202 -14.11 -14.48 -3.82
C ALA A 202 -13.23 -15.74 -3.88
N GLY A 203 -13.80 -16.88 -4.32
CA GLY A 203 -13.07 -18.14 -4.43
C GLY A 203 -11.99 -18.09 -5.50
N LEU A 204 -12.30 -17.57 -6.70
CA LEU A 204 -11.33 -17.38 -7.78
C LEU A 204 -10.18 -16.43 -7.37
N SER A 205 -10.51 -15.37 -6.63
CA SER A 205 -9.50 -14.46 -6.10
C SER A 205 -8.63 -15.15 -5.05
N ALA A 206 -9.21 -15.94 -4.14
CA ALA A 206 -8.43 -16.69 -3.15
C ALA A 206 -7.50 -17.70 -3.83
N ALA A 207 -8.00 -18.48 -4.82
CA ALA A 207 -7.18 -19.38 -5.61
C ALA A 207 -6.00 -18.67 -6.27
N TYR A 208 -6.26 -17.53 -6.91
CA TYR A 208 -5.24 -16.72 -7.57
C TYR A 208 -4.09 -16.32 -6.65
N TYR A 209 -4.38 -15.83 -5.44
CA TYR A 209 -3.33 -15.39 -4.51
C TYR A 209 -2.67 -16.56 -3.76
N LEU A 210 -3.41 -17.61 -3.42
CA LEU A 210 -2.84 -18.81 -2.78
C LEU A 210 -1.87 -19.55 -3.71
N LEU A 211 -2.21 -19.69 -4.99
CA LEU A 211 -1.35 -20.29 -6.00
C LEU A 211 -0.05 -19.51 -6.17
N GLN A 212 -0.09 -18.17 -6.17
CA GLN A 212 1.11 -17.34 -6.18
C GLN A 212 1.99 -17.60 -4.95
N GLY A 213 1.39 -17.82 -3.79
CA GLY A 213 2.08 -18.19 -2.55
C GLY A 213 2.62 -19.63 -2.51
N GLY A 214 2.50 -20.40 -3.61
CA GLY A 214 3.02 -21.77 -3.71
C GLY A 214 2.08 -22.86 -3.18
N PHE A 215 0.87 -22.52 -2.70
CA PHE A 215 -0.12 -23.48 -2.24
C PHE A 215 -0.86 -24.14 -3.40
N ASP A 216 -1.25 -25.40 -3.27
CA ASP A 216 -2.11 -26.07 -4.25
C ASP A 216 -3.58 -25.85 -3.88
N CYS A 217 -4.43 -25.58 -4.88
CA CYS A 217 -5.84 -25.25 -4.66
C CYS A 217 -6.76 -26.22 -5.44
N ALA A 218 -7.78 -26.76 -4.76
CA ALA A 218 -8.91 -27.41 -5.38
C ALA A 218 -10.18 -26.57 -5.14
N VAL A 219 -10.85 -26.17 -6.22
CA VAL A 219 -12.03 -25.32 -6.18
C VAL A 219 -13.28 -26.18 -6.45
N PHE A 220 -14.19 -26.22 -5.50
CA PHE A 220 -15.45 -26.96 -5.56
C PHE A 220 -16.59 -25.99 -5.84
N ASP A 221 -17.47 -26.31 -6.77
CA ASP A 221 -18.68 -25.52 -7.06
C ASP A 221 -19.83 -26.46 -7.41
N ASP A 222 -21.05 -26.06 -7.09
CA ASP A 222 -22.26 -26.81 -7.42
C ASP A 222 -22.68 -26.65 -8.89
N HIS A 223 -22.04 -25.77 -9.63
CA HIS A 223 -22.22 -25.59 -11.07
C HIS A 223 -21.08 -26.28 -11.86
N ASP A 224 -21.38 -26.60 -13.13
CA ASP A 224 -20.42 -27.25 -14.04
C ASP A 224 -19.28 -26.34 -14.48
N GLU A 225 -19.45 -25.01 -14.43
CA GLU A 225 -18.48 -24.03 -14.89
C GLU A 225 -18.18 -22.99 -13.80
N PRO A 226 -16.90 -22.56 -13.67
CA PRO A 226 -16.52 -21.54 -12.70
C PRO A 226 -17.02 -20.14 -13.08
N GLY A 227 -17.19 -19.26 -12.09
CA GLY A 227 -17.62 -17.88 -12.27
C GLY A 227 -18.69 -17.44 -11.28
N GLY A 228 -19.45 -18.37 -10.70
CA GLY A 228 -20.52 -18.06 -9.75
C GLY A 228 -21.46 -16.97 -10.26
N MET A 229 -21.83 -15.99 -9.43
CA MET A 229 -22.73 -14.90 -9.82
C MET A 229 -22.22 -14.04 -11.00
N LEU A 230 -20.93 -14.06 -11.33
CA LEU A 230 -20.42 -13.39 -12.53
C LEU A 230 -20.91 -14.06 -13.81
N ARG A 231 -21.10 -15.39 -13.77
CA ARG A 231 -21.60 -16.20 -14.89
C ARG A 231 -23.11 -16.31 -14.87
N TYR A 232 -23.67 -16.67 -13.71
CA TYR A 232 -25.07 -17.07 -13.59
C TYR A 232 -26.01 -15.93 -13.17
N GLY A 233 -25.46 -14.82 -12.65
CA GLY A 233 -26.27 -13.71 -12.13
C GLY A 233 -26.15 -12.39 -12.90
N ILE A 234 -25.16 -12.25 -13.79
CA ILE A 234 -24.95 -11.05 -14.61
C ILE A 234 -25.26 -11.37 -16.08
N SER A 235 -25.96 -10.46 -16.75
CA SER A 235 -26.30 -10.65 -18.17
C SER A 235 -25.06 -10.64 -19.05
N GLU A 236 -25.07 -11.40 -20.14
CA GLU A 236 -23.97 -11.45 -21.11
C GLU A 236 -23.75 -10.10 -21.80
N LYS A 237 -24.77 -9.24 -21.86
CA LYS A 237 -24.64 -7.86 -22.35
C LYS A 237 -23.78 -6.99 -21.44
N GLU A 238 -23.85 -7.20 -20.14
CA GLU A 238 -23.06 -6.44 -19.15
C GLU A 238 -21.66 -7.05 -18.95
N LEU A 239 -21.58 -8.39 -18.92
CA LEU A 239 -20.33 -9.13 -18.80
C LEU A 239 -20.26 -10.22 -19.87
N PRO A 240 -19.63 -9.97 -21.02
CA PRO A 240 -19.43 -10.95 -22.08
C PRO A 240 -18.70 -12.20 -21.55
N ARG A 241 -19.16 -13.38 -21.97
CA ARG A 241 -18.64 -14.66 -21.46
C ARG A 241 -17.21 -14.93 -21.90
N ASP A 242 -16.83 -14.47 -23.07
CA ASP A 242 -15.44 -14.52 -23.57
C ASP A 242 -14.46 -13.81 -22.61
N VAL A 243 -14.82 -12.65 -22.10
CA VAL A 243 -14.01 -11.89 -21.14
C VAL A 243 -13.89 -12.63 -19.82
N LEU A 244 -15.01 -13.16 -19.29
CA LEU A 244 -15.01 -13.93 -18.06
C LEU A 244 -14.15 -15.18 -18.19
N ASN A 245 -14.34 -15.93 -19.29
CA ASN A 245 -13.60 -17.15 -19.56
C ASN A 245 -12.10 -16.90 -19.73
N ALA A 246 -11.72 -15.82 -20.42
CA ALA A 246 -10.32 -15.45 -20.59
C ALA A 246 -9.62 -15.12 -19.26
N GLU A 247 -10.30 -14.43 -18.34
CA GLU A 247 -9.74 -14.15 -17.01
C GLU A 247 -9.67 -15.39 -16.11
N ILE A 248 -10.67 -16.26 -16.17
CA ILE A 248 -10.65 -17.56 -15.47
C ILE A 248 -9.50 -18.43 -16.00
N ALA A 249 -9.36 -18.54 -17.33
CA ALA A 249 -8.27 -19.29 -17.96
C ALA A 249 -6.87 -18.75 -17.56
N ALA A 250 -6.74 -17.43 -17.34
CA ALA A 250 -5.50 -16.86 -16.84
C ALA A 250 -5.20 -17.32 -15.40
N ILE A 251 -6.22 -17.53 -14.56
CA ILE A 251 -6.06 -18.08 -13.20
C ILE A 251 -5.77 -19.59 -13.28
N GLU A 252 -6.42 -20.32 -14.20
CA GLU A 252 -6.18 -21.76 -14.41
C GLU A 252 -4.72 -22.06 -14.80
N LYS A 253 -4.06 -21.16 -15.52
CA LYS A 253 -2.63 -21.27 -15.83
C LYS A 253 -1.73 -21.30 -14.59
N LEU A 254 -2.19 -20.81 -13.44
CA LEU A 254 -1.49 -20.96 -12.16
C LEU A 254 -1.67 -22.34 -11.54
N GLY A 255 -2.61 -23.14 -12.02
CA GLY A 255 -2.72 -24.57 -11.73
C GLY A 255 -3.68 -24.92 -10.59
N PHE A 256 -4.89 -24.34 -10.50
CA PHE A 256 -5.91 -24.88 -9.61
C PHE A 256 -6.68 -26.05 -10.27
N GLU A 257 -7.14 -26.97 -9.43
CA GLU A 257 -8.02 -28.05 -9.83
C GLU A 257 -9.47 -27.60 -9.67
N PHE A 258 -10.28 -27.64 -10.74
CA PHE A 258 -11.71 -27.35 -10.66
C PHE A 258 -12.54 -28.64 -10.52
N ARG A 259 -13.44 -28.67 -9.55
CA ARG A 259 -14.39 -29.74 -9.28
C ARG A 259 -15.79 -29.17 -9.32
N GLY A 260 -16.35 -29.10 -10.53
CA GLY A 260 -17.73 -28.69 -10.77
C GLY A 260 -18.75 -29.77 -10.39
N ALA A 261 -20.04 -29.39 -10.38
CA ALA A 261 -21.16 -30.26 -9.99
C ALA A 261 -20.95 -30.95 -8.62
N SER A 262 -20.27 -30.27 -7.69
CA SER A 262 -19.91 -30.80 -6.36
C SER A 262 -20.38 -29.86 -5.27
N ARG A 263 -21.56 -30.13 -4.70
CA ARG A 263 -22.16 -29.30 -3.64
C ARG A 263 -21.62 -29.68 -2.27
N VAL A 264 -20.80 -28.83 -1.70
CA VAL A 264 -20.27 -29.01 -0.33
C VAL A 264 -21.40 -28.84 0.69
N GLY A 265 -21.50 -29.78 1.63
CA GLY A 265 -22.59 -29.91 2.58
C GLY A 265 -23.66 -30.93 2.14
N VAL A 266 -23.62 -31.38 0.88
CA VAL A 266 -24.51 -32.43 0.32
C VAL A 266 -23.69 -33.58 -0.22
N ASP A 267 -22.88 -33.39 -1.27
CA ASP A 267 -22.09 -34.44 -1.91
C ASP A 267 -20.78 -34.71 -1.14
N ILE A 268 -20.19 -33.68 -0.57
CA ILE A 268 -18.96 -33.71 0.23
C ILE A 268 -19.17 -32.88 1.50
N SER A 269 -18.92 -33.46 2.65
CA SER A 269 -19.03 -32.70 3.92
C SER A 269 -17.86 -31.78 4.14
N LEU A 270 -18.06 -30.70 4.94
CA LEU A 270 -16.98 -29.82 5.36
C LEU A 270 -15.89 -30.58 6.15
N GLU A 271 -16.30 -31.59 6.95
CA GLU A 271 -15.36 -32.40 7.74
C GLU A 271 -14.48 -33.28 6.84
N GLN A 272 -15.00 -33.82 5.74
CA GLN A 272 -14.19 -34.54 4.75
C GLN A 272 -13.15 -33.59 4.13
N LEU A 273 -13.56 -32.38 3.71
CA LEU A 273 -12.60 -31.39 3.20
C LEU A 273 -11.53 -31.02 4.23
N ARG A 274 -11.87 -30.91 5.51
CA ARG A 274 -10.91 -30.65 6.59
C ARG A 274 -9.95 -31.84 6.84
N GLY A 275 -10.35 -33.05 6.51
CA GLY A 275 -9.48 -34.23 6.56
C GLY A 275 -8.52 -34.32 5.39
N ASP A 276 -8.96 -33.91 4.19
CA ASP A 276 -8.24 -34.09 2.94
C ASP A 276 -7.36 -32.87 2.59
N PHE A 277 -7.59 -31.70 3.20
CA PHE A 277 -6.91 -30.44 2.90
C PHE A 277 -6.38 -29.79 4.17
N ASP A 278 -5.28 -29.04 4.05
CA ASP A 278 -4.65 -28.33 5.17
C ASP A 278 -5.44 -27.09 5.61
N ALA A 279 -6.24 -26.49 4.74
CA ALA A 279 -7.17 -25.42 5.05
C ALA A 279 -8.37 -25.44 4.09
N VAL A 280 -9.47 -24.81 4.54
CA VAL A 280 -10.69 -24.66 3.74
C VAL A 280 -11.09 -23.19 3.69
N PHE A 281 -11.43 -22.69 2.49
CA PHE A 281 -11.99 -21.35 2.30
C PHE A 281 -13.42 -21.44 1.76
N VAL A 282 -14.39 -20.97 2.52
CA VAL A 282 -15.82 -21.00 2.16
C VAL A 282 -16.20 -19.66 1.50
N ALA A 283 -16.61 -19.72 0.23
CA ALA A 283 -16.94 -18.57 -0.62
C ALA A 283 -18.19 -18.84 -1.49
N THR A 284 -19.18 -19.56 -0.94
CA THR A 284 -20.39 -20.02 -1.63
C THR A 284 -21.34 -18.91 -2.12
N GLY A 285 -20.97 -17.64 -1.88
CA GLY A 285 -21.80 -16.50 -2.26
C GLY A 285 -22.97 -16.31 -1.30
N ARG A 286 -24.10 -15.83 -1.82
CA ARG A 286 -25.30 -15.68 -1.02
C ARG A 286 -26.01 -17.02 -0.92
N SER A 287 -26.16 -17.52 0.28
CA SER A 287 -26.96 -18.70 0.59
C SER A 287 -28.11 -18.35 1.53
N GLU A 288 -29.19 -19.09 1.47
CA GLU A 288 -30.28 -19.01 2.45
C GLU A 288 -29.82 -19.60 3.80
N ALA A 289 -30.54 -19.27 4.88
CA ALA A 289 -30.13 -19.69 6.23
C ALA A 289 -29.99 -21.22 6.36
N ASP A 290 -30.84 -21.97 5.68
CA ASP A 290 -30.81 -23.43 5.69
C ASP A 290 -29.57 -24.02 5.00
N GLU A 291 -29.09 -23.39 3.93
CA GLU A 291 -27.87 -23.79 3.22
C GLU A 291 -26.61 -23.50 4.05
N GLN A 292 -26.60 -22.40 4.82
CA GLN A 292 -25.49 -22.09 5.74
C GLN A 292 -25.40 -23.11 6.88
N ASN A 293 -26.52 -23.67 7.32
CA ASN A 293 -26.58 -24.71 8.35
C ASN A 293 -25.95 -26.04 7.88
N LEU A 294 -25.98 -26.33 6.57
CA LEU A 294 -25.36 -27.56 6.02
C LEU A 294 -23.85 -27.62 6.24
N LEU A 295 -23.19 -26.47 6.40
CA LEU A 295 -21.75 -26.40 6.64
C LEU A 295 -21.39 -26.54 8.14
N GLY A 296 -22.36 -26.48 9.05
CA GLY A 296 -22.15 -26.60 10.49
C GLY A 296 -21.25 -25.50 11.09
N LEU A 297 -21.19 -24.31 10.44
CA LEU A 297 -20.45 -23.14 10.91
C LEU A 297 -21.39 -22.19 11.65
N LYS A 298 -20.85 -21.44 12.60
CA LYS A 298 -21.62 -20.39 13.29
C LYS A 298 -22.04 -19.30 12.34
N THR A 299 -23.33 -18.97 12.35
CA THR A 299 -23.94 -17.95 11.54
C THR A 299 -24.52 -16.82 12.37
N GLY A 300 -24.69 -15.67 11.75
CA GLY A 300 -25.34 -14.50 12.32
C GLY A 300 -26.28 -13.84 11.29
N PRO A 301 -26.88 -12.69 11.59
CA PRO A 301 -27.87 -12.06 10.71
C PRO A 301 -27.37 -11.69 9.31
N ARG A 302 -26.05 -11.68 9.10
CA ARG A 302 -25.42 -11.28 7.83
C ARG A 302 -24.74 -12.43 7.08
N GLY A 303 -24.68 -13.62 7.64
CA GLY A 303 -24.00 -14.80 7.10
C GLY A 303 -23.07 -15.47 8.10
N ILE A 304 -22.10 -16.23 7.62
CA ILE A 304 -21.12 -16.93 8.44
C ILE A 304 -20.33 -15.93 9.30
N LEU A 305 -20.18 -16.23 10.59
CA LEU A 305 -19.40 -15.41 11.52
C LEU A 305 -17.92 -15.66 11.33
N VAL A 306 -17.16 -14.59 11.10
CA VAL A 306 -15.71 -14.62 10.97
C VAL A 306 -15.06 -13.49 11.75
N ASP A 307 -13.80 -13.68 12.16
CA ASP A 307 -12.96 -12.54 12.49
C ASP A 307 -12.76 -11.65 11.26
N THR A 308 -13.03 -10.36 11.39
CA THR A 308 -13.07 -9.44 10.24
C THR A 308 -11.71 -9.05 9.69
N ARG A 309 -10.62 -9.42 10.35
CA ARG A 309 -9.24 -9.18 9.94
C ARG A 309 -8.62 -10.42 9.32
N THR A 310 -8.94 -11.59 9.87
CA THR A 310 -8.30 -12.86 9.50
C THR A 310 -9.19 -13.76 8.67
N TYR A 311 -10.49 -13.45 8.56
CA TYR A 311 -11.49 -14.29 7.89
C TYR A 311 -11.65 -15.70 8.50
N GLN A 312 -11.04 -15.96 9.68
CA GLN A 312 -11.20 -17.23 10.40
C GLN A 312 -12.63 -17.38 10.93
N THR A 313 -13.17 -18.58 10.78
CA THR A 313 -14.44 -19.00 11.40
C THR A 313 -14.18 -19.50 12.82
N ASP A 314 -15.22 -20.04 13.48
CA ASP A 314 -15.11 -20.73 14.75
C ASP A 314 -14.43 -22.12 14.65
N ARG A 315 -14.16 -22.60 13.44
CA ARG A 315 -13.46 -23.86 13.17
C ARG A 315 -12.01 -23.62 12.78
N PRO A 316 -11.01 -24.16 13.50
CA PRO A 316 -9.60 -24.02 13.11
C PRO A 316 -9.34 -24.55 11.70
N GLY A 317 -8.57 -23.79 10.89
CA GLY A 317 -8.26 -24.12 9.51
C GLY A 317 -9.39 -23.83 8.52
N VAL A 318 -10.55 -23.32 8.98
CA VAL A 318 -11.67 -22.93 8.13
C VAL A 318 -11.82 -21.42 8.12
N PHE A 319 -11.84 -20.87 6.91
CA PHE A 319 -11.97 -19.44 6.63
C PHE A 319 -13.21 -19.21 5.77
N ALA A 320 -13.80 -18.01 5.83
CA ALA A 320 -14.91 -17.67 4.95
C ALA A 320 -14.84 -16.21 4.50
N GLY A 321 -15.29 -15.95 3.25
CA GLY A 321 -15.27 -14.60 2.68
C GLY A 321 -16.24 -14.40 1.53
N GLY A 322 -16.39 -13.15 1.08
CA GLY A 322 -17.39 -12.79 0.08
C GLY A 322 -18.80 -12.63 0.66
N ASP A 323 -19.83 -12.82 -0.19
CA ASP A 323 -21.21 -12.54 0.19
C ASP A 323 -21.79 -13.53 1.22
N VAL A 324 -21.18 -14.70 1.39
CA VAL A 324 -21.57 -15.67 2.44
C VAL A 324 -21.32 -15.12 3.87
N VAL A 325 -20.38 -14.17 4.00
CA VAL A 325 -20.08 -13.48 5.27
C VAL A 325 -20.85 -12.16 5.38
N ARG A 326 -21.00 -11.43 4.28
CA ARG A 326 -21.59 -10.10 4.25
C ARG A 326 -22.28 -9.86 2.91
N ASN A 327 -23.57 -10.03 2.85
CA ASN A 327 -24.39 -9.83 1.65
C ASN A 327 -24.30 -8.36 1.12
N ARG A 328 -23.23 -8.01 0.41
CA ARG A 328 -23.00 -6.65 -0.13
C ARG A 328 -23.26 -6.54 -1.63
N ARG A 329 -23.37 -7.64 -2.35
CA ARG A 329 -23.56 -7.71 -3.81
C ARG A 329 -22.56 -6.84 -4.58
N LEU A 330 -21.29 -6.85 -4.16
CA LEU A 330 -20.25 -6.02 -4.72
C LEU A 330 -19.03 -6.87 -5.10
N ALA A 331 -18.91 -7.25 -6.38
CA ALA A 331 -17.88 -8.15 -6.87
C ALA A 331 -16.45 -7.73 -6.48
N VAL A 332 -16.12 -6.43 -6.54
CA VAL A 332 -14.80 -5.92 -6.12
C VAL A 332 -14.54 -6.13 -4.63
N ARG A 333 -15.58 -6.20 -3.78
CA ARG A 333 -15.39 -6.53 -2.36
C ARG A 333 -15.16 -8.02 -2.17
N SER A 334 -15.88 -8.86 -2.90
CA SER A 334 -15.67 -10.30 -2.89
C SER A 334 -14.26 -10.68 -3.36
N VAL A 335 -13.75 -10.03 -4.42
CA VAL A 335 -12.36 -10.17 -4.86
C VAL A 335 -11.39 -9.76 -3.76
N ALA A 336 -11.65 -8.64 -3.06
CA ALA A 336 -10.82 -8.21 -1.95
C ALA A 336 -10.86 -9.17 -0.77
N ASP A 337 -12.04 -9.73 -0.42
CA ASP A 337 -12.17 -10.70 0.65
C ASP A 337 -11.36 -11.97 0.35
N GLY A 338 -11.38 -12.46 -0.92
CA GLY A 338 -10.56 -13.61 -1.34
C GLY A 338 -9.06 -13.35 -1.22
N LYS A 339 -8.59 -12.14 -1.63
CA LYS A 339 -7.20 -11.72 -1.46
C LYS A 339 -6.79 -11.65 0.01
N GLU A 340 -7.60 -10.98 0.85
CA GLU A 340 -7.31 -10.79 2.27
C GLU A 340 -7.32 -12.15 3.02
N ALA A 341 -8.27 -13.04 2.68
CA ALA A 341 -8.34 -14.39 3.23
C ALA A 341 -7.13 -15.24 2.81
N ALA A 342 -6.68 -15.14 1.55
CA ALA A 342 -5.50 -15.88 1.08
C ALA A 342 -4.24 -15.55 1.89
N VAL A 343 -4.07 -14.28 2.31
CA VAL A 343 -2.97 -13.88 3.21
C VAL A 343 -3.09 -14.59 4.57
N ALA A 344 -4.27 -14.58 5.17
CA ALA A 344 -4.50 -15.20 6.47
C ALA A 344 -4.33 -16.74 6.41
N ILE A 345 -4.81 -17.37 5.33
CA ILE A 345 -4.62 -18.80 5.08
C ILE A 345 -3.13 -19.12 4.91
N GLY A 346 -2.38 -18.30 4.16
CA GLY A 346 -0.93 -18.47 4.02
C GLY A 346 -0.19 -18.38 5.35
N GLN A 347 -0.54 -17.44 6.22
CA GLN A 347 -0.01 -17.33 7.59
C GLN A 347 -0.31 -18.59 8.39
N TYR A 348 -1.55 -19.06 8.36
CA TYR A 348 -1.97 -20.28 9.06
C TYR A 348 -1.17 -21.51 8.58
N LEU A 349 -1.07 -21.72 7.28
CA LEU A 349 -0.38 -22.88 6.69
C LEU A 349 1.14 -22.85 6.91
N SER A 350 1.71 -21.66 7.07
CA SER A 350 3.13 -21.46 7.38
C SER A 350 3.44 -21.52 8.89
N GLY A 351 2.45 -21.78 9.74
CA GLY A 351 2.61 -21.81 11.19
C GLY A 351 2.91 -20.45 11.83
N GLN A 352 2.63 -19.37 11.11
CA GLN A 352 2.79 -18.01 11.61
C GLN A 352 1.54 -17.54 12.36
N PRO A 353 1.65 -16.56 13.27
CA PRO A 353 0.47 -15.92 13.86
C PRO A 353 -0.45 -15.37 12.77
N VAL A 354 -1.74 -15.75 12.81
CA VAL A 354 -2.73 -15.30 11.84
C VAL A 354 -3.22 -13.91 12.23
N VAL A 355 -2.63 -12.90 11.62
CA VAL A 355 -2.96 -11.48 11.87
C VAL A 355 -3.74 -10.85 10.69
N GLY A 356 -3.84 -11.57 9.56
CA GLY A 356 -4.41 -11.11 8.31
C GLY A 356 -3.53 -10.10 7.59
N LEU A 357 -4.13 -9.36 6.65
CA LEU A 357 -3.39 -8.35 5.88
C LEU A 357 -3.03 -7.17 6.77
N VAL A 358 -1.74 -6.88 6.87
CA VAL A 358 -1.24 -5.71 7.60
C VAL A 358 -1.69 -4.43 6.90
N ARG A 359 -2.37 -3.57 7.65
CA ARG A 359 -2.77 -2.26 7.13
C ARG A 359 -1.64 -1.28 7.30
N LEU A 360 -1.07 -0.85 6.19
CA LEU A 360 0.00 0.14 6.20
C LEU A 360 -0.48 1.47 6.80
N PHE A 361 0.39 2.11 7.57
CA PHE A 361 0.15 3.46 8.07
C PHE A 361 -0.20 4.42 6.93
N ASN A 362 -1.18 5.28 7.16
CA ASN A 362 -1.61 6.25 6.16
C ASN A 362 -2.02 7.58 6.82
N SER A 363 -1.23 8.61 6.62
CA SER A 363 -1.63 9.97 6.93
C SER A 363 -2.71 10.44 5.94
N ARG A 364 -3.62 11.28 6.40
CA ARG A 364 -4.70 11.86 5.57
C ARG A 364 -4.83 13.35 5.84
N MET A 365 -4.71 14.15 4.80
CA MET A 365 -4.90 15.59 4.89
C MET A 365 -6.39 16.00 4.99
N GLY A 366 -7.31 15.11 4.60
CA GLY A 366 -8.74 15.40 4.57
C GLY A 366 -9.18 16.09 3.26
N LYS A 367 -10.30 16.82 3.33
CA LYS A 367 -10.80 17.59 2.18
C LYS A 367 -9.85 18.77 1.90
N PRO A 368 -9.53 19.07 0.62
CA PRO A 368 -8.85 20.30 0.26
C PRO A 368 -9.60 21.54 0.75
N LYS A 369 -8.86 22.55 1.20
CA LYS A 369 -9.37 23.88 1.49
C LYS A 369 -9.53 24.68 0.18
N GLU A 370 -10.20 25.83 0.25
CA GLU A 370 -10.28 26.77 -0.85
C GLU A 370 -8.87 27.15 -1.35
N GLY A 371 -8.64 27.19 -2.65
CA GLY A 371 -7.34 27.44 -3.29
C GLY A 371 -6.39 26.25 -3.35
N GLU A 372 -6.64 25.14 -2.63
CA GLU A 372 -5.74 23.98 -2.66
C GLU A 372 -6.00 23.04 -3.85
N ILE A 373 -7.22 23.03 -4.39
CA ILE A 373 -7.54 22.19 -5.53
C ILE A 373 -6.79 22.67 -6.79
N GLU A 374 -6.61 23.96 -6.94
CA GLU A 374 -5.84 24.59 -8.00
C GLU A 374 -4.37 24.18 -7.93
N THR A 375 -3.81 24.05 -6.73
CA THR A 375 -2.46 23.52 -6.52
C THR A 375 -2.33 22.08 -7.00
N PHE A 376 -3.33 21.24 -6.73
CA PHE A 376 -3.35 19.88 -7.27
C PHE A 376 -3.51 19.87 -8.80
N MET A 377 -4.32 20.78 -9.35
CA MET A 377 -4.55 20.88 -10.79
C MET A 377 -3.30 21.24 -11.58
N ALA A 378 -2.30 21.89 -10.97
CA ALA A 378 -1.02 22.20 -11.62
C ALA A 378 -0.24 20.96 -12.10
N ASN A 379 -0.59 19.76 -11.61
CA ASN A 379 -0.02 18.47 -12.06
C ASN A 379 -0.82 17.76 -13.14
N ALA A 380 -1.95 18.28 -13.55
CA ALA A 380 -2.90 17.56 -14.38
C ALA A 380 -3.29 18.35 -15.63
N ASP A 381 -3.55 17.65 -16.72
CA ASP A 381 -4.05 18.27 -17.93
C ASP A 381 -5.51 18.73 -17.75
N SER A 382 -5.84 19.90 -18.33
CA SER A 382 -7.19 20.46 -18.35
C SER A 382 -8.10 19.85 -19.44
N ILE A 383 -7.88 18.58 -19.75
CA ILE A 383 -8.62 17.84 -20.78
C ILE A 383 -10.00 17.45 -20.24
N VAL A 384 -11.01 17.56 -21.09
CA VAL A 384 -12.38 17.13 -20.76
C VAL A 384 -12.44 15.62 -20.55
N ARG A 385 -13.23 15.18 -19.58
CA ARG A 385 -13.52 13.75 -19.39
C ARG A 385 -14.23 13.20 -20.63
N VAL A 386 -13.67 12.16 -21.21
CA VAL A 386 -14.27 11.42 -22.32
C VAL A 386 -14.46 9.99 -21.87
N GLU A 387 -15.67 9.48 -22.04
CA GLU A 387 -15.97 8.05 -21.88
C GLU A 387 -16.10 7.40 -23.25
N PRO A 388 -15.69 6.13 -23.40
CA PRO A 388 -15.88 5.42 -24.66
C PRO A 388 -17.37 5.41 -25.01
N GLN A 389 -17.73 5.93 -26.20
CA GLN A 389 -19.12 6.00 -26.64
C GLN A 389 -19.58 4.66 -27.23
N GLY A 390 -20.67 4.12 -26.71
CA GLY A 390 -21.32 2.88 -27.19
C GLY A 390 -20.84 1.59 -26.51
N MET A 391 -21.70 0.55 -26.55
CA MET A 391 -21.34 -0.78 -26.06
C MET A 391 -20.16 -1.34 -26.87
N GLY A 392 -19.12 -1.80 -26.17
CA GLY A 392 -17.97 -2.47 -26.78
C GLY A 392 -16.86 -1.54 -27.28
N ARG A 393 -16.98 -0.21 -27.17
CA ARG A 393 -15.86 0.68 -27.50
C ARG A 393 -14.90 0.81 -26.31
N ASP A 394 -13.64 0.58 -26.60
CA ASP A 394 -12.52 0.73 -25.70
C ASP A 394 -11.79 2.05 -25.99
N TYR A 395 -10.98 2.53 -25.05
CA TYR A 395 -10.07 3.64 -25.33
C TYR A 395 -9.03 3.25 -26.39
N SER A 396 -8.71 4.17 -27.28
CA SER A 396 -7.43 4.12 -27.99
C SER A 396 -6.27 4.39 -27.01
N ALA A 397 -5.05 4.04 -27.40
CA ALA A 397 -3.86 4.34 -26.58
C ALA A 397 -3.71 5.85 -26.31
N GLY A 398 -4.07 6.70 -27.29
CA GLY A 398 -4.06 8.15 -27.16
C GLY A 398 -5.10 8.65 -26.16
N ASP A 399 -6.34 8.13 -26.23
CA ASP A 399 -7.41 8.49 -25.29
C ASP A 399 -7.08 8.04 -23.87
N ALA A 400 -6.57 6.82 -23.70
CA ALA A 400 -6.19 6.30 -22.39
C ALA A 400 -5.11 7.16 -21.74
N ARG A 401 -4.05 7.52 -22.48
CA ARG A 401 -3.00 8.43 -21.97
C ARG A 401 -3.57 9.80 -21.61
N SER A 402 -4.39 10.36 -22.49
CA SER A 402 -5.04 11.66 -22.29
C SER A 402 -5.92 11.64 -21.03
N GLN A 403 -6.78 10.63 -20.87
CA GLN A 403 -7.63 10.51 -19.70
C GLN A 403 -6.86 10.19 -18.41
N ALA A 404 -5.75 9.44 -18.48
CA ALA A 404 -4.86 9.22 -17.35
C ALA A 404 -4.18 10.50 -16.86
N ARG A 405 -3.77 11.41 -17.76
CA ARG A 405 -3.20 12.73 -17.44
C ARG A 405 -4.15 13.68 -16.72
N ARG A 406 -5.42 13.33 -16.63
CA ARG A 406 -6.36 14.05 -15.75
C ARG A 406 -6.09 13.81 -14.26
N CYS A 407 -5.26 12.84 -13.91
CA CYS A 407 -4.92 12.55 -12.51
C CYS A 407 -4.16 13.74 -11.90
N VAL A 408 -4.62 14.19 -10.74
CA VAL A 408 -4.01 15.32 -10.00
C VAL A 408 -2.89 14.88 -9.06
N HIS A 409 -2.47 13.62 -9.10
CA HIS A 409 -1.38 13.05 -8.29
C HIS A 409 -1.46 13.43 -6.81
N CYS A 410 -2.62 13.21 -6.18
CA CYS A 410 -2.88 13.58 -4.80
C CYS A 410 -2.36 12.56 -3.77
N ASP A 411 -1.70 11.49 -4.20
CA ASP A 411 -0.95 10.53 -3.38
C ASP A 411 0.48 11.03 -3.10
N CYS A 412 1.15 10.39 -2.14
CA CYS A 412 2.55 10.67 -1.88
C CYS A 412 3.45 9.97 -2.91
N ARG A 413 4.35 10.70 -3.54
CA ARG A 413 5.30 10.16 -4.54
C ARG A 413 6.36 9.23 -3.94
N LYS A 414 6.64 9.34 -2.64
CA LYS A 414 7.58 8.49 -1.87
C LYS A 414 6.87 7.60 -0.85
N ALA A 415 5.62 7.19 -1.08
CA ALA A 415 4.87 6.39 -0.12
C ALA A 415 5.53 5.03 0.19
N GLN A 416 6.35 4.50 -0.70
CA GLN A 416 7.06 3.21 -0.54
C GLN A 416 8.42 3.34 0.12
N ASN A 417 9.05 4.54 0.08
CA ASN A 417 10.39 4.82 0.62
C ASN A 417 10.34 5.96 1.67
N CYS A 418 9.31 6.01 2.48
CA CYS A 418 9.10 7.07 3.47
C CYS A 418 9.38 6.56 4.88
N LYS A 419 10.55 6.89 5.44
CA LYS A 419 10.93 6.50 6.80
C LYS A 419 9.92 6.96 7.87
N LEU A 420 9.31 8.13 7.69
CA LEU A 420 8.27 8.61 8.61
C LEU A 420 7.05 7.68 8.62
N ARG A 421 6.65 7.17 7.45
CA ARG A 421 5.55 6.23 7.31
C ARG A 421 5.87 4.88 7.94
N ASP A 422 7.06 4.35 7.67
CA ASP A 422 7.51 3.04 8.15
C ASP A 422 7.63 3.04 9.67
N TYR A 423 8.33 4.03 10.22
CA TYR A 423 8.45 4.16 11.69
C TYR A 423 7.10 4.48 12.36
N ALA A 424 6.22 5.25 11.70
CA ALA A 424 4.87 5.44 12.24
C ALA A 424 4.07 4.14 12.31
N GLN A 425 4.30 3.20 11.37
CA GLN A 425 3.76 1.85 11.41
C GLN A 425 4.36 1.03 12.56
N ASP A 426 5.71 1.00 12.67
CA ASP A 426 6.45 0.17 13.63
C ASP A 426 6.18 0.57 15.09
N TYR A 427 6.05 1.87 15.33
CA TYR A 427 5.77 2.43 16.65
C TYR A 427 4.27 2.69 16.90
N GLU A 428 3.37 2.26 15.99
CA GLU A 428 1.92 2.46 16.10
C GLU A 428 1.53 3.92 16.37
N ALA A 429 2.25 4.89 15.76
CA ALA A 429 2.05 6.30 16.00
C ALA A 429 0.74 6.81 15.39
N SER A 430 0.04 7.68 16.11
CA SER A 430 -1.22 8.28 15.67
C SER A 430 -1.02 9.64 15.04
N SER A 431 -1.35 9.78 13.75
CA SER A 431 -1.34 11.09 13.07
C SER A 431 -2.40 12.09 13.58
N ARG A 432 -3.20 11.70 14.58
CA ARG A 432 -4.30 12.52 15.11
C ARG A 432 -4.09 13.02 16.52
N LYS A 433 -3.11 12.48 17.26
CA LYS A 433 -2.94 12.73 18.70
C LYS A 433 -2.68 14.20 19.01
N PHE A 434 -1.80 14.84 18.26
CA PHE A 434 -1.44 16.26 18.43
C PHE A 434 -1.96 17.14 17.28
N LYS A 435 -2.94 16.62 16.50
CA LYS A 435 -3.42 17.33 15.32
C LYS A 435 -4.14 18.62 15.71
N THR A 436 -3.61 19.72 15.23
CA THR A 436 -4.17 21.07 15.35
C THR A 436 -4.75 21.53 14.01
N GLN A 437 -4.75 22.84 13.76
CA GLN A 437 -5.18 23.41 12.48
C GLN A 437 -4.15 23.04 11.39
N ARG A 438 -4.59 22.33 10.37
CA ARG A 438 -3.76 21.90 9.24
C ARG A 438 -3.22 23.09 8.46
N GLN A 439 -1.92 23.10 8.19
CA GLN A 439 -1.28 24.03 7.27
C GLN A 439 -1.88 23.91 5.85
N PRO A 440 -1.82 24.95 5.01
CA PRO A 440 -2.20 24.87 3.61
C PRO A 440 -1.34 23.84 2.86
N PHE A 441 -1.98 23.14 1.91
CA PHE A 441 -1.25 22.27 0.98
C PHE A 441 -0.51 23.15 -0.04
N VAL A 442 0.80 22.99 -0.11
CA VAL A 442 1.68 23.70 -1.06
C VAL A 442 2.50 22.67 -1.82
N GLN A 443 2.62 22.86 -3.13
CA GLN A 443 3.45 22.05 -3.99
C GLN A 443 4.25 22.93 -4.94
N LYS A 444 5.57 22.75 -4.98
CA LYS A 444 6.48 23.48 -5.84
C LYS A 444 6.98 22.58 -6.98
N LEU A 445 6.62 22.90 -8.21
CA LEU A 445 6.83 22.09 -9.42
C LEU A 445 7.86 22.70 -10.38
N GLN A 446 8.50 23.81 -10.03
CA GLN A 446 9.38 24.56 -10.93
C GLN A 446 10.65 23.79 -11.33
N HIS A 447 11.10 22.81 -10.54
CA HIS A 447 12.27 22.01 -10.86
C HIS A 447 11.97 20.94 -11.92
N PRO A 448 12.85 20.69 -12.91
CA PRO A 448 12.60 19.70 -13.95
C PRO A 448 12.51 18.26 -13.40
N LEU A 449 13.33 17.90 -12.41
CA LEU A 449 13.45 16.56 -11.85
C LEU A 449 12.60 16.35 -10.60
N ALA A 450 12.55 17.35 -9.69
CA ALA A 450 12.02 17.17 -8.33
C ALA A 450 10.75 17.98 -8.06
N VAL A 451 9.90 17.43 -7.20
CA VAL A 451 8.77 18.12 -6.59
C VAL A 451 9.11 18.40 -5.13
N PHE A 452 8.79 19.59 -4.64
CA PHE A 452 8.93 19.94 -3.25
C PHE A 452 7.57 20.28 -2.62
N GLU A 453 7.21 19.51 -1.60
CA GLU A 453 5.98 19.64 -0.82
C GLU A 453 6.34 20.00 0.64
N PRO A 454 6.46 21.30 0.98
CA PRO A 454 6.92 21.74 2.31
C PRO A 454 6.12 21.14 3.47
N GLY A 455 4.81 20.95 3.31
CA GLY A 455 3.96 20.36 4.35
C GLY A 455 4.25 18.89 4.69
N LYS A 456 5.17 18.24 3.98
CA LYS A 456 5.68 16.90 4.30
C LYS A 456 7.08 16.92 4.90
N CYS A 457 7.69 18.14 5.03
CA CYS A 457 9.02 18.33 5.59
C CYS A 457 8.99 18.10 7.11
N ILE A 458 10.05 17.51 7.64
CA ILE A 458 10.29 17.34 9.08
C ILE A 458 11.47 18.17 9.57
N ASP A 459 11.91 19.13 8.78
CA ASP A 459 13.00 20.07 9.05
C ASP A 459 14.30 19.40 9.55
N CYS A 460 14.62 18.24 8.95
CA CYS A 460 15.77 17.41 9.32
C CYS A 460 17.14 17.99 8.89
N GLY A 461 17.18 19.03 8.08
CA GLY A 461 18.41 19.71 7.65
C GLY A 461 19.28 18.96 6.64
N LEU A 462 18.98 17.72 6.26
CA LEU A 462 19.82 16.92 5.35
C LEU A 462 20.01 17.58 3.99
N CYS A 463 18.94 18.05 3.36
CA CYS A 463 19.01 18.71 2.06
C CYS A 463 19.78 20.04 2.12
N ILE A 464 19.75 20.75 3.25
CA ILE A 464 20.52 21.97 3.48
C ILE A 464 22.02 21.65 3.46
N GLN A 465 22.46 20.66 4.22
CA GLN A 465 23.86 20.23 4.26
C GLN A 465 24.33 19.66 2.90
N ILE A 466 23.46 18.90 2.21
CA ILE A 466 23.78 18.35 0.89
C ILE A 466 23.99 19.48 -0.13
N THR A 467 23.11 20.48 -0.17
CA THR A 467 23.24 21.61 -1.10
C THR A 467 24.47 22.48 -0.79
N ALA A 468 24.78 22.68 0.50
CA ALA A 468 26.01 23.39 0.92
C ALA A 468 27.26 22.59 0.48
N LYS A 469 27.29 21.28 0.70
CA LYS A 469 28.42 20.41 0.34
C LYS A 469 28.62 20.28 -1.17
N ALA A 470 27.50 20.31 -1.94
CA ALA A 470 27.53 20.30 -3.40
C ALA A 470 27.93 21.67 -4.01
N GLY A 471 28.09 22.70 -3.22
CA GLY A 471 28.43 24.06 -3.67
C GLY A 471 27.32 24.66 -4.54
N GLU A 472 26.06 24.45 -4.17
CA GLU A 472 24.94 25.15 -4.82
C GLU A 472 25.05 26.65 -4.60
N LYS A 473 24.76 27.44 -5.62
CA LYS A 473 24.85 28.91 -5.54
C LYS A 473 23.89 29.51 -4.50
N LEU A 474 22.69 29.01 -4.42
CA LEU A 474 21.68 29.41 -3.43
C LEU A 474 21.43 28.29 -2.42
N GLY A 475 21.28 27.07 -2.87
CA GLY A 475 20.97 25.92 -2.02
C GLY A 475 19.61 26.01 -1.34
N LEU A 476 19.45 25.20 -0.30
CA LEU A 476 18.32 25.23 0.61
C LEU A 476 18.77 25.74 1.97
N THR A 477 17.87 26.39 2.70
CA THR A 477 18.15 26.89 4.04
C THR A 477 16.88 26.91 4.89
N PHE A 478 17.04 27.10 6.21
CA PHE A 478 15.91 27.40 7.07
C PHE A 478 15.56 28.89 6.93
N ILE A 479 14.28 29.16 6.78
CA ILE A 479 13.71 30.53 6.80
C ILE A 479 12.58 30.57 7.84
N GLY A 480 12.22 31.79 8.28
CA GLY A 480 11.21 32.00 9.31
C GLY A 480 11.80 31.99 10.74
N ARG A 481 10.91 32.01 11.74
CA ARG A 481 11.25 31.97 13.16
C ARG A 481 10.21 31.20 13.95
N GLY A 482 10.61 30.58 15.05
CA GLY A 482 9.71 29.82 15.93
C GLY A 482 8.97 28.71 15.19
N PHE A 483 7.67 28.71 15.29
CA PHE A 483 6.81 27.70 14.63
C PHE A 483 6.67 27.90 13.11
N ASP A 484 7.13 29.03 12.57
CA ASP A 484 7.10 29.30 11.12
C ASP A 484 8.43 28.92 10.43
N VAL A 485 9.35 28.25 11.12
CA VAL A 485 10.58 27.73 10.53
C VAL A 485 10.22 26.68 9.48
N LYS A 486 10.83 26.80 8.31
CA LYS A 486 10.67 25.85 7.20
C LYS A 486 11.88 25.86 6.29
N VAL A 487 12.09 24.76 5.59
CA VAL A 487 13.10 24.68 4.53
C VAL A 487 12.60 25.39 3.27
N ALA A 488 13.42 26.25 2.70
CA ALA A 488 13.14 26.94 1.44
C ALA A 488 14.44 27.36 0.72
N VAL A 489 14.29 27.84 -0.52
CA VAL A 489 15.36 28.54 -1.23
C VAL A 489 15.42 29.99 -0.71
N PRO A 490 16.62 30.55 -0.42
CA PRO A 490 16.77 31.95 0.04
C PRO A 490 16.13 32.93 -0.95
N PHE A 491 15.74 34.10 -0.44
CA PHE A 491 15.25 35.24 -1.22
C PHE A 491 13.98 34.92 -2.05
N ASP A 492 13.17 34.02 -1.57
CA ASP A 492 11.91 33.55 -2.23
C ASP A 492 12.12 33.07 -3.69
N ARG A 493 13.32 32.51 -3.95
CA ARG A 493 13.65 31.94 -5.26
C ARG A 493 13.00 30.58 -5.47
N SER A 494 12.93 30.17 -6.74
CA SER A 494 12.35 28.90 -7.13
C SER A 494 13.19 27.70 -6.67
N ILE A 495 12.54 26.54 -6.50
CA ILE A 495 13.25 25.31 -6.16
C ILE A 495 14.25 24.90 -7.26
N ALA A 496 14.03 25.29 -8.52
CA ALA A 496 14.95 25.06 -9.62
C ALA A 496 16.24 25.87 -9.48
N GLU A 497 16.17 27.08 -8.92
CA GLU A 497 17.35 27.90 -8.66
C GLU A 497 18.13 27.43 -7.44
N GLY A 498 17.45 26.78 -6.49
CA GLY A 498 18.07 26.24 -5.27
C GLY A 498 18.71 24.86 -5.43
N LEU A 499 18.26 24.07 -6.41
CA LEU A 499 18.69 22.69 -6.62
C LEU A 499 19.17 22.46 -8.06
N GLN A 500 20.30 23.05 -8.45
CA GLN A 500 20.83 22.91 -9.81
C GLN A 500 21.69 21.66 -10.01
N ARG A 501 22.38 21.20 -8.95
CA ARG A 501 23.34 20.08 -8.98
C ARG A 501 22.97 18.95 -8.05
N ALA A 502 22.35 19.26 -6.91
CA ALA A 502 22.14 18.32 -5.81
C ALA A 502 20.71 17.76 -5.73
N ALA A 503 19.86 18.00 -6.74
CA ALA A 503 18.44 17.63 -6.68
C ALA A 503 18.23 16.13 -6.40
N GLN A 504 18.91 15.24 -7.15
CA GLN A 504 18.82 13.79 -6.96
C GLN A 504 19.29 13.38 -5.55
N GLN A 505 20.44 13.88 -5.11
CA GLN A 505 20.97 13.56 -3.78
C GLN A 505 20.03 14.03 -2.65
N CYS A 506 19.39 15.19 -2.82
CA CYS A 506 18.41 15.68 -1.86
C CYS A 506 17.13 14.83 -1.84
N VAL A 507 16.66 14.37 -3.01
CA VAL A 507 15.52 13.46 -3.12
C VAL A 507 15.85 12.13 -2.44
N ASP A 508 17.01 11.51 -2.73
CA ASP A 508 17.39 10.23 -2.17
C ASP A 508 17.54 10.28 -0.65
N ALA A 509 18.15 11.35 -0.15
CA ALA A 509 18.37 11.55 1.29
C ALA A 509 17.13 12.00 2.06
N CYS A 510 16.09 12.52 1.40
CA CYS A 510 14.89 13.00 2.07
C CYS A 510 14.14 11.84 2.75
N PRO A 511 13.99 11.84 4.09
CA PRO A 511 13.37 10.72 4.81
C PRO A 511 11.85 10.67 4.67
N THR A 512 11.25 11.67 4.02
CA THR A 512 9.81 11.79 3.80
C THR A 512 9.52 12.07 2.32
N GLY A 513 8.26 12.24 1.95
CA GLY A 513 7.84 12.67 0.62
C GLY A 513 7.92 14.18 0.37
N ALA A 514 8.68 14.94 1.18
CA ALA A 514 8.82 16.38 0.99
C ALA A 514 9.57 16.72 -0.30
N LEU A 515 10.69 16.04 -0.56
CA LEU A 515 11.39 16.05 -1.85
C LEU A 515 11.22 14.68 -2.50
N ALA A 516 10.69 14.65 -3.70
CA ALA A 516 10.43 13.44 -4.48
C ALA A 516 10.67 13.69 -5.97
N LEU A 517 10.90 12.64 -6.74
CA LEU A 517 10.97 12.75 -8.20
C LEU A 517 9.60 13.12 -8.78
N LYS A 518 9.59 13.87 -9.87
CA LYS A 518 8.35 14.17 -10.63
C LYS A 518 7.76 12.91 -11.24
N GLU A 519 8.63 12.09 -11.80
CA GLU A 519 8.32 10.87 -12.54
C GLU A 519 8.96 9.68 -11.83
N ASP A 520 8.50 9.37 -10.63
CA ASP A 520 8.90 8.15 -9.95
C ASP A 520 7.86 7.07 -10.25
N PHE A 521 8.21 6.18 -11.18
CA PHE A 521 7.40 5.04 -11.60
C PHE A 521 7.91 3.73 -11.01
N GLU A 522 8.90 3.78 -10.11
CA GLU A 522 9.40 2.58 -9.47
C GLU A 522 8.30 1.99 -8.57
N ALA A 523 7.70 0.93 -9.06
CA ALA A 523 7.05 -0.04 -8.20
C ALA A 523 8.18 -0.68 -7.39
N GLY A 524 8.21 -0.49 -6.09
CA GLY A 524 9.02 -1.34 -5.23
C GLY A 524 8.73 -2.81 -5.55
N GLU A 525 9.80 -3.58 -5.70
CA GLU A 525 9.78 -5.03 -5.87
C GLU A 525 9.03 -5.74 -4.74
#